data_92484577f3c252700e7202dbb144f53c
#
_entry.id   92484577f3c252700e7202dbb144f53c
#
_cell.length_a   1.000
_cell.length_b   1.000
_cell.length_c   1.000
_cell.angle_alpha   90.00
_cell.angle_beta   90.00
_cell.angle_gamma   90.00
#
_symmetry.space_group_name_H-M   'P 1'
#
loop_
_entity.id
_entity.type
_entity.pdbx_description
1 polymer ?
#
loop_
_entity_poly.entity_id
_entity_poly.type
_entity_poly.pdbx_seq_one_letter_code
_entity_poly.pdbx_strand_id
1 'polypeptide(L)'
;DQKINKSPIQGISETLNIDFRCPKNLRDNEEEYHYLKKLNADLAIVVAYGQIIPKNFLTLTKKGFINIHASILPKWRGAAPIQRSIMNLDEYVGISIMRIVEELDCGPVSNIYKIKLNHDNNAQEISEKLSLLAAEKILDEVDNILEDQAKFIDQDHSKATYAKKIDKIEGQLNWDDNAANIIGKINSLFPFPGAFFIFKGERYKILKAEIGSGIGKAGEVLSNKLEIACDNNQSIKILEIQRQGKNPQKIGEFMLGSQIKKGSIISNV
;
A
#
# COMPACT_ATOMS: atom_id res chain seq x y z
N ASP A 1 -23.05 -17.60 -7.65
CA ASP A 1 -21.77 -18.15 -8.14
C ASP A 1 -20.76 -17.01 -8.22
N GLN A 2 -19.82 -16.96 -7.26
CA GLN A 2 -18.67 -16.05 -7.39
C GLN A 2 -17.79 -16.59 -8.52
N LYS A 3 -17.69 -15.86 -9.62
CA LYS A 3 -16.70 -16.14 -10.65
C LYS A 3 -15.33 -16.06 -10.00
N ILE A 4 -14.61 -17.18 -9.97
CA ILE A 4 -13.20 -17.20 -9.57
C ILE A 4 -12.44 -16.43 -10.66
N ASN A 5 -12.05 -15.21 -10.36
CA ASN A 5 -11.23 -14.42 -11.26
C ASN A 5 -9.77 -14.89 -11.14
N LYS A 6 -9.12 -15.13 -12.28
CA LYS A 6 -7.69 -15.42 -12.32
C LYS A 6 -6.90 -14.27 -11.70
N SER A 7 -5.84 -14.60 -10.95
CA SER A 7 -4.90 -13.57 -10.49
C SER A 7 -4.12 -12.99 -11.69
N PRO A 8 -3.62 -11.74 -11.59
CA PRO A 8 -2.76 -11.16 -12.63
C PRO A 8 -1.53 -12.05 -12.93
N ILE A 9 -0.93 -12.65 -11.90
CA ILE A 9 0.22 -13.57 -12.05
C ILE A 9 -0.18 -14.82 -12.84
N GLN A 10 -1.32 -15.44 -12.52
CA GLN A 10 -1.82 -16.58 -13.29
C GLN A 10 -2.02 -16.20 -14.77
N GLY A 11 -2.64 -15.06 -15.04
CA GLY A 11 -2.89 -14.60 -16.41
C GLY A 11 -1.60 -14.42 -17.21
N ILE A 12 -0.56 -13.80 -16.63
CA ILE A 12 0.73 -13.61 -17.30
C ILE A 12 1.49 -14.93 -17.48
N SER A 13 1.44 -15.83 -16.48
CA SER A 13 2.09 -17.13 -16.56
C SER A 13 1.52 -17.97 -17.70
N GLU A 14 0.21 -17.99 -17.85
CA GLU A 14 -0.45 -18.65 -18.99
C GLU A 14 -0.01 -18.06 -20.35
N THR A 15 0.06 -16.73 -20.43
CA THR A 15 0.48 -16.03 -21.66
C THR A 15 1.93 -16.35 -22.03
N LEU A 16 2.81 -16.45 -21.05
CA LEU A 16 4.24 -16.73 -21.22
C LEU A 16 4.56 -18.24 -21.24
N ASN A 17 3.55 -19.08 -21.12
CA ASN A 17 3.71 -20.54 -21.01
C ASN A 17 4.64 -20.98 -19.87
N ILE A 18 4.53 -20.30 -18.73
CA ILE A 18 5.26 -20.60 -17.49
C ILE A 18 4.36 -21.45 -16.59
N ASP A 19 4.89 -22.53 -16.06
CA ASP A 19 4.17 -23.36 -15.08
C ASP A 19 3.78 -22.51 -13.86
N PHE A 20 2.55 -22.67 -13.40
CA PHE A 20 2.06 -21.97 -12.21
C PHE A 20 1.24 -22.89 -11.31
N ARG A 21 1.22 -22.56 -10.03
CA ARG A 21 0.38 -23.24 -9.04
C ARG A 21 -0.28 -22.17 -8.15
N CYS A 22 -1.51 -22.46 -7.73
CA CYS A 22 -2.31 -21.55 -6.91
C CYS A 22 -2.81 -22.27 -5.65
N PRO A 23 -1.93 -22.74 -4.76
CA PRO A 23 -2.33 -23.44 -3.55
C PRO A 23 -3.07 -22.49 -2.61
N LYS A 24 -4.05 -23.01 -1.89
CA LYS A 24 -4.80 -22.24 -0.90
C LYS A 24 -3.91 -21.78 0.26
N ASN A 25 -2.98 -22.62 0.65
CA ASN A 25 -1.92 -22.32 1.64
C ASN A 25 -0.76 -23.29 1.44
N LEU A 26 0.38 -23.00 2.09
CA LEU A 26 1.58 -23.87 2.09
C LEU A 26 1.72 -24.67 3.40
N ARG A 27 0.98 -24.31 4.46
CA ARG A 27 1.06 -25.00 5.74
C ARG A 27 0.49 -26.41 5.57
N ASP A 28 1.25 -27.41 6.02
CA ASP A 28 0.89 -28.85 5.97
C ASP A 28 0.51 -29.32 4.56
N ASN A 29 1.11 -28.72 3.53
CA ASN A 29 0.85 -29.01 2.13
C ASN A 29 2.01 -29.82 1.52
N GLU A 30 1.96 -31.14 1.70
CA GLU A 30 2.99 -32.06 1.21
C GLU A 30 3.11 -32.05 -0.32
N GLU A 31 2.01 -31.88 -1.05
CA GLU A 31 2.04 -31.83 -2.51
C GLU A 31 2.88 -30.65 -3.01
N GLU A 32 2.63 -29.45 -2.47
CA GLU A 32 3.39 -28.24 -2.83
C GLU A 32 4.85 -28.33 -2.35
N TYR A 33 5.08 -28.94 -1.19
CA TYR A 33 6.44 -29.18 -0.70
C TYR A 33 7.22 -30.06 -1.66
N HIS A 34 6.66 -31.20 -2.07
CA HIS A 34 7.31 -32.12 -3.00
C HIS A 34 7.47 -31.51 -4.39
N TYR A 35 6.49 -30.74 -4.86
CA TYR A 35 6.59 -30.02 -6.12
C TYR A 35 7.76 -29.03 -6.11
N LEU A 36 7.83 -28.15 -5.11
CA LEU A 36 8.90 -27.18 -5.00
C LEU A 36 10.28 -27.85 -4.85
N LYS A 37 10.37 -28.90 -4.04
CA LYS A 37 11.59 -29.68 -3.88
C LYS A 37 12.08 -30.30 -5.20
N LYS A 38 11.17 -30.78 -6.02
CA LYS A 38 11.48 -31.37 -7.34
C LYS A 38 12.03 -30.37 -8.33
N LEU A 39 11.65 -29.09 -8.21
CA LEU A 39 12.17 -28.01 -9.06
C LEU A 39 13.68 -27.84 -8.89
N ASN A 40 14.25 -28.20 -7.73
CA ASN A 40 15.66 -28.01 -7.40
C ASN A 40 16.17 -26.60 -7.74
N ALA A 41 15.34 -25.61 -7.43
CA ALA A 41 15.61 -24.20 -7.75
C ALA A 41 16.83 -23.67 -6.99
N ASP A 42 17.58 -22.78 -7.60
CA ASP A 42 18.73 -22.14 -6.95
C ASP A 42 18.27 -21.08 -5.95
N LEU A 43 17.24 -20.31 -6.30
CA LEU A 43 16.71 -19.20 -5.52
C LEU A 43 15.19 -19.11 -5.64
N ALA A 44 14.49 -18.69 -4.60
CA ALA A 44 13.08 -18.34 -4.67
C ALA A 44 12.91 -16.82 -4.43
N ILE A 45 12.15 -16.18 -5.31
CA ILE A 45 11.83 -14.75 -5.20
C ILE A 45 10.37 -14.62 -4.78
N VAL A 46 10.13 -13.88 -3.71
CA VAL A 46 8.80 -13.64 -3.16
C VAL A 46 8.44 -12.16 -3.32
N VAL A 47 7.25 -11.91 -3.84
CA VAL A 47 6.71 -10.55 -3.99
C VAL A 47 5.24 -10.56 -3.58
N ALA A 48 4.88 -9.78 -2.57
CA ALA A 48 3.50 -9.58 -2.11
C ALA A 48 2.72 -10.90 -1.92
N TYR A 49 3.35 -11.94 -1.42
CA TYR A 49 2.74 -13.29 -1.32
C TYR A 49 1.61 -13.34 -0.28
N GLY A 50 1.67 -12.55 0.78
CA GLY A 50 0.59 -12.39 1.76
C GLY A 50 0.34 -13.60 2.67
N GLN A 51 1.15 -14.65 2.60
CA GLN A 51 1.09 -15.83 3.45
C GLN A 51 2.45 -16.11 4.11
N ILE A 52 2.41 -16.78 5.25
CA ILE A 52 3.63 -17.28 5.91
C ILE A 52 4.16 -18.47 5.12
N ILE A 53 5.44 -18.43 4.76
CA ILE A 53 6.15 -19.55 4.16
C ILE A 53 6.68 -20.42 5.30
N PRO A 54 6.27 -21.69 5.41
CA PRO A 54 6.72 -22.58 6.47
C PRO A 54 8.24 -22.79 6.43
N LYS A 55 8.85 -22.99 7.59
CA LYS A 55 10.31 -23.17 7.75
C LYS A 55 10.90 -24.26 6.86
N ASN A 56 10.20 -25.38 6.73
CA ASN A 56 10.64 -26.49 5.89
C ASN A 56 10.71 -26.11 4.39
N PHE A 57 9.89 -25.15 3.92
CA PHE A 57 9.98 -24.63 2.55
C PHE A 57 11.21 -23.75 2.35
N LEU A 58 11.60 -22.95 3.35
CA LEU A 58 12.71 -21.99 3.24
C LEU A 58 14.06 -22.67 2.96
N THR A 59 14.17 -23.96 3.19
CA THR A 59 15.39 -24.75 2.95
C THR A 59 15.40 -25.49 1.60
N LEU A 60 14.37 -25.31 0.75
CA LEU A 60 14.23 -26.06 -0.49
C LEU A 60 15.03 -25.51 -1.66
N THR A 61 15.63 -24.32 -1.52
CA THR A 61 16.45 -23.70 -2.56
C THR A 61 17.89 -23.52 -2.08
N LYS A 62 18.86 -23.56 -3.00
CA LYS A 62 20.30 -23.50 -2.65
C LYS A 62 20.72 -22.16 -2.04
N LYS A 63 20.16 -21.06 -2.55
CA LYS A 63 20.45 -19.67 -2.12
C LYS A 63 19.37 -19.10 -1.21
N GLY A 64 18.36 -19.90 -0.83
CA GLY A 64 17.27 -19.50 0.07
C GLY A 64 16.16 -18.73 -0.63
N PHE A 65 15.35 -18.06 0.16
CA PHE A 65 14.22 -17.25 -0.27
C PHE A 65 14.53 -15.78 -0.04
N ILE A 66 14.30 -14.94 -1.04
CA ILE A 66 14.36 -13.47 -0.91
C ILE A 66 12.98 -12.87 -1.10
N ASN A 67 12.73 -11.77 -0.44
CA ASN A 67 11.50 -10.97 -0.60
C ASN A 67 11.87 -9.58 -1.09
N ILE A 68 11.10 -9.08 -2.05
CA ILE A 68 11.11 -7.66 -2.42
C ILE A 68 10.06 -6.99 -1.56
N HIS A 69 10.49 -6.37 -0.47
CA HIS A 69 9.60 -5.70 0.48
C HIS A 69 9.44 -4.22 0.11
N ALA A 70 8.19 -3.76 0.04
CA ALA A 70 7.86 -2.41 -0.44
C ALA A 70 8.04 -1.33 0.66
N SER A 71 9.18 -1.36 1.38
CA SER A 71 9.58 -0.31 2.32
C SER A 71 11.10 -0.18 2.41
N ILE A 72 11.52 0.88 3.08
CA ILE A 72 12.92 1.12 3.48
C ILE A 72 13.13 0.47 4.84
N LEU A 73 13.43 -0.84 4.86
CA LEU A 73 13.64 -1.58 6.10
C LEU A 73 14.78 -0.97 6.95
N PRO A 74 14.68 -1.00 8.27
CA PRO A 74 13.71 -1.74 9.09
C PRO A 74 12.36 -1.03 9.32
N LYS A 75 12.09 0.10 8.66
CA LYS A 75 10.79 0.77 8.76
C LYS A 75 9.71 0.00 7.98
N TRP A 76 8.51 -0.02 8.54
CA TRP A 76 7.30 -0.52 7.90
C TRP A 76 7.34 -2.02 7.56
N ARG A 77 7.84 -2.87 8.48
CA ARG A 77 7.64 -4.32 8.40
C ARG A 77 6.15 -4.64 8.40
N GLY A 78 5.70 -5.59 7.58
CA GLY A 78 4.31 -6.05 7.58
C GLY A 78 3.51 -5.77 6.33
N ALA A 79 2.17 -5.71 6.46
CA ALA A 79 1.24 -5.94 5.36
C ALA A 79 0.93 -4.71 4.48
N ALA A 80 1.14 -3.48 4.95
CA ALA A 80 0.72 -2.26 4.25
C ALA A 80 1.80 -1.16 4.25
N PRO A 81 3.07 -1.46 3.89
CA PRO A 81 4.17 -0.52 4.01
C PRO A 81 3.98 0.75 3.18
N ILE A 82 3.49 0.64 1.95
CA ILE A 82 3.26 1.78 1.04
C ILE A 82 2.24 2.75 1.66
N GLN A 83 1.10 2.22 2.09
CA GLN A 83 0.04 3.03 2.69
C GLN A 83 0.52 3.72 3.96
N ARG A 84 1.23 3.01 4.83
CA ARG A 84 1.73 3.57 6.10
C ARG A 84 2.79 4.64 5.86
N SER A 85 3.69 4.47 4.90
CA SER A 85 4.68 5.49 4.54
C SER A 85 4.02 6.79 4.05
N ILE A 86 3.02 6.69 3.16
CA ILE A 86 2.29 7.85 2.65
C ILE A 86 1.49 8.53 3.77
N MET A 87 0.79 7.74 4.60
CA MET A 87 0.00 8.25 5.72
C MET A 87 0.86 8.96 6.77
N ASN A 88 2.10 8.49 6.95
CA ASN A 88 3.09 9.09 7.85
C ASN A 88 3.84 10.28 7.22
N LEU A 89 3.54 10.62 5.97
CA LEU A 89 4.20 11.69 5.22
C LEU A 89 5.73 11.51 5.14
N ASP A 90 6.19 10.27 4.97
CA ASP A 90 7.62 10.00 4.83
C ASP A 90 8.18 10.73 3.59
N GLU A 91 9.42 11.18 3.67
CA GLU A 91 10.08 11.88 2.56
C GLU A 91 10.44 10.94 1.40
N TYR A 92 10.75 9.68 1.74
CA TYR A 92 11.12 8.64 0.79
C TYR A 92 10.33 7.37 1.03
N VAL A 93 10.02 6.68 -0.05
CA VAL A 93 9.56 5.29 -0.07
C VAL A 93 10.56 4.44 -0.87
N GLY A 94 10.47 3.12 -0.77
CA GLY A 94 11.42 2.28 -1.48
C GLY A 94 11.08 0.81 -1.43
N ILE A 95 12.00 0.03 -1.98
CA ILE A 95 12.00 -1.42 -1.90
C ILE A 95 13.28 -1.89 -1.20
N SER A 96 13.17 -2.96 -0.41
CA SER A 96 14.30 -3.65 0.21
C SER A 96 14.35 -5.08 -0.30
N ILE A 97 15.53 -5.52 -0.72
CA ILE A 97 15.80 -6.91 -1.07
C ILE A 97 16.30 -7.60 0.18
N MET A 98 15.51 -8.52 0.73
CA MET A 98 15.80 -9.14 2.02
C MET A 98 15.66 -10.66 1.96
N ARG A 99 16.39 -11.38 2.82
CA ARG A 99 16.16 -12.81 3.03
C ARG A 99 14.89 -13.02 3.85
N ILE A 100 14.15 -14.05 3.50
CA ILE A 100 13.01 -14.48 4.32
C ILE A 100 13.53 -15.33 5.46
N VAL A 101 13.09 -15.00 6.67
CA VAL A 101 13.27 -15.75 7.91
C VAL A 101 11.91 -16.05 8.54
N GLU A 102 11.88 -16.79 9.65
CA GLU A 102 10.61 -17.13 10.32
C GLU A 102 9.85 -15.90 10.86
N GLU A 103 10.59 -14.88 11.29
CA GLU A 103 10.01 -13.65 11.80
C GLU A 103 9.64 -12.68 10.68
N LEU A 104 8.54 -11.96 10.88
CA LEU A 104 7.95 -11.07 9.88
C LEU A 104 8.92 -9.96 9.45
N ASP A 105 9.35 -9.99 8.20
CA ASP A 105 10.18 -8.99 7.53
C ASP A 105 11.42 -8.54 8.31
N CYS A 106 11.99 -9.45 9.12
CA CYS A 106 13.17 -9.20 9.97
C CYS A 106 14.49 -9.64 9.37
N GLY A 107 14.47 -10.43 8.30
CA GLY A 107 15.69 -11.01 7.72
C GLY A 107 16.67 -9.95 7.22
N PRO A 108 17.94 -10.34 7.03
CA PRO A 108 18.98 -9.42 6.58
C PRO A 108 18.70 -8.90 5.18
N VAL A 109 19.13 -7.66 4.91
CA VAL A 109 18.87 -6.89 3.69
C VAL A 109 20.15 -6.79 2.86
N SER A 110 20.07 -7.03 1.55
CA SER A 110 21.19 -6.81 0.63
C SER A 110 21.24 -5.38 0.13
N ASN A 111 20.13 -4.91 -0.45
CA ASN A 111 20.06 -3.57 -1.02
C ASN A 111 18.70 -2.90 -0.73
N ILE A 112 18.74 -1.56 -0.71
CA ILE A 112 17.56 -0.70 -0.56
C ILE A 112 17.57 0.35 -1.68
N TYR A 113 16.50 0.37 -2.46
CA TYR A 113 16.28 1.36 -3.51
C TYR A 113 15.18 2.31 -3.12
N LYS A 114 15.43 3.62 -3.21
CA LYS A 114 14.54 4.68 -2.70
C LYS A 114 14.06 5.58 -3.83
N ILE A 115 12.83 6.03 -3.72
CA ILE A 115 12.28 7.11 -4.54
C ILE A 115 11.71 8.20 -3.63
N LYS A 116 11.75 9.45 -4.10
CA LYS A 116 11.16 10.56 -3.35
C LYS A 116 9.64 10.48 -3.39
N LEU A 117 9.01 10.67 -2.23
CA LEU A 117 7.56 10.75 -2.11
C LEU A 117 7.13 12.22 -2.23
N ASN A 118 6.30 12.54 -3.21
CA ASN A 118 5.68 13.84 -3.32
C ASN A 118 4.33 13.84 -2.60
N HIS A 119 3.92 14.99 -2.08
CA HIS A 119 2.68 15.13 -1.29
C HIS A 119 1.40 14.81 -2.07
N ASP A 120 1.43 14.84 -3.39
CA ASP A 120 0.32 14.52 -4.29
C ASP A 120 0.29 13.04 -4.74
N ASN A 121 1.34 12.27 -4.44
CA ASN A 121 1.39 10.87 -4.82
C ASN A 121 0.42 10.03 -3.98
N ASN A 122 -0.40 9.23 -4.64
CA ASN A 122 -1.27 8.26 -3.99
C ASN A 122 -0.67 6.84 -3.95
N ALA A 123 -1.28 5.95 -3.18
CA ALA A 123 -0.76 4.60 -2.98
C ALA A 123 -0.73 3.76 -4.26
N GLN A 124 -1.65 3.96 -5.20
CA GLN A 124 -1.64 3.28 -6.48
C GLN A 124 -0.43 3.71 -7.32
N GLU A 125 -0.19 5.02 -7.47
CA GLU A 125 0.94 5.56 -8.22
C GLU A 125 2.29 5.10 -7.63
N ILE A 126 2.41 5.12 -6.31
CA ILE A 126 3.63 4.65 -5.62
C ILE A 126 3.81 3.14 -5.82
N SER A 127 2.74 2.35 -5.72
CA SER A 127 2.80 0.91 -5.96
C SER A 127 3.29 0.60 -7.38
N GLU A 128 2.80 1.31 -8.38
CA GLU A 128 3.25 1.18 -9.78
C GLU A 128 4.74 1.56 -9.94
N LYS A 129 5.16 2.70 -9.38
CA LYS A 129 6.57 3.13 -9.41
C LYS A 129 7.49 2.12 -8.74
N LEU A 130 7.12 1.60 -7.57
CA LEU A 130 7.92 0.60 -6.85
C LEU A 130 7.95 -0.75 -7.57
N SER A 131 6.88 -1.15 -8.24
CA SER A 131 6.87 -2.38 -9.04
C SER A 131 7.81 -2.29 -10.25
N LEU A 132 7.84 -1.15 -10.93
CA LEU A 132 8.78 -0.91 -12.03
C LEU A 132 10.22 -0.87 -11.54
N LEU A 133 10.49 -0.20 -10.42
CA LEU A 133 11.80 -0.18 -9.78
C LEU A 133 12.26 -1.60 -9.38
N ALA A 134 11.36 -2.40 -8.82
CA ALA A 134 11.63 -3.79 -8.47
C ALA A 134 11.99 -4.62 -9.71
N ALA A 135 11.21 -4.48 -10.78
CA ALA A 135 11.47 -5.19 -12.04
C ALA A 135 12.79 -4.79 -12.68
N GLU A 136 13.18 -3.51 -12.61
CA GLU A 136 14.48 -3.01 -13.10
C GLU A 136 15.66 -3.60 -12.32
N LYS A 137 15.55 -3.70 -10.98
CA LYS A 137 16.69 -4.06 -10.12
C LYS A 137 16.83 -5.56 -9.87
N ILE A 138 15.75 -6.33 -9.98
CA ILE A 138 15.75 -7.71 -9.50
C ILE A 138 16.71 -8.63 -10.25
N LEU A 139 16.96 -8.43 -11.53
CA LEU A 139 17.85 -9.30 -12.31
C LEU A 139 19.30 -9.19 -11.83
N ASP A 140 19.79 -7.96 -11.66
CA ASP A 140 21.13 -7.72 -11.12
C ASP A 140 21.28 -8.27 -9.69
N GLU A 141 20.23 -8.15 -8.87
CA GLU A 141 20.22 -8.71 -7.51
C GLU A 141 20.28 -10.24 -7.52
N VAL A 142 19.55 -10.89 -8.43
CA VAL A 142 19.58 -12.34 -8.60
C VAL A 142 20.97 -12.80 -9.01
N ASP A 143 21.59 -12.16 -9.99
CA ASP A 143 22.93 -12.51 -10.45
C ASP A 143 23.95 -12.38 -9.31
N ASN A 144 23.94 -11.27 -8.58
CA ASN A 144 24.81 -11.06 -7.42
C ASN A 144 24.60 -12.13 -6.31
N ILE A 145 23.35 -12.55 -6.08
CA ILE A 145 23.05 -13.60 -5.08
C ILE A 145 23.55 -14.98 -5.55
N LEU A 146 23.35 -15.30 -6.82
CA LEU A 146 23.77 -16.59 -7.37
C LEU A 146 25.31 -16.72 -7.41
N GLU A 147 26.00 -15.61 -7.66
CA GLU A 147 27.47 -15.53 -7.71
C GLU A 147 28.13 -15.30 -6.33
N ASP A 148 27.36 -15.33 -5.23
CA ASP A 148 27.83 -15.05 -3.86
C ASP A 148 28.46 -13.66 -3.65
N GLN A 149 28.09 -12.68 -4.48
CA GLN A 149 28.57 -11.30 -4.39
C GLN A 149 27.68 -10.42 -3.51
N ALA A 150 26.40 -10.80 -3.32
CA ALA A 150 25.44 -10.07 -2.50
C ALA A 150 25.81 -10.12 -1.01
N LYS A 151 25.89 -8.94 -0.38
CA LYS A 151 26.15 -8.81 1.06
C LYS A 151 24.86 -8.55 1.80
N PHE A 152 24.43 -9.48 2.60
CA PHE A 152 23.25 -9.34 3.46
C PHE A 152 23.66 -8.83 4.83
N ILE A 153 23.04 -7.72 5.26
CA ILE A 153 23.31 -7.04 6.53
C ILE A 153 22.07 -7.16 7.43
N ASP A 154 22.29 -7.54 8.68
CA ASP A 154 21.21 -7.63 9.67
C ASP A 154 20.56 -6.25 9.91
N GLN A 155 19.26 -6.26 10.08
CA GLN A 155 18.51 -5.04 10.34
C GLN A 155 18.73 -4.56 11.78
N ASP A 156 18.81 -3.23 11.96
CA ASP A 156 18.76 -2.62 13.31
C ASP A 156 17.34 -2.69 13.87
N HIS A 157 17.08 -3.68 14.69
CA HIS A 157 15.75 -3.94 15.28
C HIS A 157 15.24 -2.79 16.15
N SER A 158 16.13 -1.95 16.70
CA SER A 158 15.75 -0.79 17.51
C SER A 158 15.04 0.30 16.71
N LYS A 159 15.24 0.31 15.37
CA LYS A 159 14.62 1.26 14.43
C LYS A 159 13.41 0.69 13.69
N ALA A 160 13.00 -0.53 14.02
CA ALA A 160 11.91 -1.18 13.33
C ALA A 160 10.56 -0.50 13.63
N THR A 161 9.77 -0.28 12.59
CA THR A 161 8.37 0.10 12.69
C THR A 161 7.50 -0.88 11.91
N TYR A 162 6.20 -0.90 12.23
CA TYR A 162 5.29 -1.93 11.71
C TYR A 162 4.13 -1.35 10.93
N ALA A 163 3.91 -1.89 9.74
CA ALA A 163 2.84 -1.55 8.82
C ALA A 163 1.68 -2.56 8.94
N LYS A 164 0.83 -2.38 9.94
CA LYS A 164 -0.37 -3.21 10.12
C LYS A 164 -1.28 -3.09 8.90
N LYS A 165 -1.97 -4.19 8.58
CA LYS A 165 -3.02 -4.21 7.56
C LYS A 165 -4.00 -3.06 7.77
N ILE A 166 -4.45 -2.45 6.68
CA ILE A 166 -5.42 -1.35 6.72
C ILE A 166 -6.82 -1.90 6.96
N ASP A 167 -7.49 -1.40 7.97
CA ASP A 167 -8.90 -1.65 8.20
C ASP A 167 -9.76 -0.60 7.51
N LYS A 168 -10.93 -1.01 7.01
CA LYS A 168 -11.84 -0.09 6.28
C LYS A 168 -12.27 1.11 7.12
N ILE A 169 -12.39 0.92 8.43
CA ILE A 169 -12.80 1.99 9.36
C ILE A 169 -11.73 3.08 9.50
N GLU A 170 -10.46 2.74 9.30
CA GLU A 170 -9.38 3.71 9.32
C GLU A 170 -9.52 4.79 8.22
N GLY A 171 -10.30 4.49 7.17
CA GLY A 171 -10.61 5.45 6.11
C GLY A 171 -11.50 6.61 6.54
N GLN A 172 -12.13 6.53 7.71
CA GLN A 172 -12.91 7.65 8.21
C GLN A 172 -12.02 8.82 8.58
N LEU A 173 -12.34 10.00 8.02
CA LEU A 173 -11.60 11.22 8.27
C LEU A 173 -11.98 11.82 9.63
N ASN A 174 -10.99 12.41 10.28
CA ASN A 174 -11.16 13.24 11.47
C ASN A 174 -10.78 14.66 11.10
N TRP A 175 -11.71 15.60 11.20
CA TRP A 175 -11.49 17.00 10.84
C TRP A 175 -10.63 17.76 11.87
N ASP A 176 -10.39 17.18 13.05
CA ASP A 176 -9.46 17.71 14.05
C ASP A 176 -7.99 17.39 13.70
N ASP A 177 -7.75 16.61 12.64
CA ASP A 177 -6.40 16.42 12.08
C ASP A 177 -6.00 17.64 11.22
N ASN A 178 -4.71 17.90 11.08
CA ASN A 178 -4.22 18.95 10.18
C ASN A 178 -4.37 18.55 8.70
N ALA A 179 -4.34 19.53 7.80
CA ALA A 179 -4.57 19.35 6.37
C ALA A 179 -3.60 18.32 5.74
N ALA A 180 -2.32 18.35 6.11
CA ALA A 180 -1.33 17.44 5.57
C ALA A 180 -1.64 15.97 5.95
N ASN A 181 -2.04 15.70 7.19
CA ASN A 181 -2.41 14.37 7.66
C ASN A 181 -3.69 13.87 6.96
N ILE A 182 -4.68 14.74 6.77
CA ILE A 182 -5.91 14.38 6.03
C ILE A 182 -5.58 14.05 4.58
N ILE A 183 -4.76 14.86 3.89
CA ILE A 183 -4.31 14.58 2.51
C ILE A 183 -3.50 13.29 2.46
N GLY A 184 -2.56 13.09 3.40
CA GLY A 184 -1.80 11.85 3.52
C GLY A 184 -2.70 10.61 3.67
N LYS A 185 -3.76 10.69 4.48
CA LYS A 185 -4.75 9.63 4.63
C LYS A 185 -5.55 9.40 3.34
N ILE A 186 -5.99 10.46 2.65
CA ILE A 186 -6.70 10.35 1.37
C ILE A 186 -5.81 9.62 0.34
N ASN A 187 -4.59 10.08 0.16
CA ASN A 187 -3.64 9.54 -0.81
C ASN A 187 -3.22 8.10 -0.47
N SER A 188 -2.96 7.82 0.81
CA SER A 188 -2.54 6.49 1.25
C SER A 188 -3.60 5.40 1.06
N LEU A 189 -4.86 5.76 1.11
CA LEU A 189 -5.98 4.82 1.01
C LEU A 189 -6.62 4.77 -0.38
N PHE A 190 -6.15 5.57 -1.32
CA PHE A 190 -6.61 5.52 -2.71
C PHE A 190 -6.02 4.31 -3.45
N PRO A 191 -6.79 3.59 -4.28
CA PRO A 191 -8.24 3.70 -4.49
C PRO A 191 -9.06 2.94 -3.46
N PHE A 192 -8.45 2.07 -2.67
CA PHE A 192 -9.10 1.19 -1.72
C PHE A 192 -8.32 1.08 -0.39
N PRO A 193 -9.03 1.13 0.77
CA PRO A 193 -10.48 1.22 0.95
C PRO A 193 -11.06 2.61 0.64
N GLY A 194 -10.22 3.65 0.56
CA GLY A 194 -10.54 5.04 0.35
C GLY A 194 -10.87 5.77 1.64
N ALA A 195 -10.40 7.01 1.75
CA ALA A 195 -10.76 7.90 2.84
C ALA A 195 -12.15 8.47 2.62
N PHE A 196 -12.92 8.66 3.71
CA PHE A 196 -14.31 9.07 3.62
C PHE A 196 -14.77 9.88 4.83
N PHE A 197 -15.86 10.60 4.65
CA PHE A 197 -16.66 11.18 5.73
C PHE A 197 -18.13 10.75 5.60
N ILE A 198 -18.92 10.99 6.66
CA ILE A 198 -20.35 10.76 6.68
C ILE A 198 -21.07 12.10 6.81
N PHE A 199 -22.07 12.34 5.97
CA PHE A 199 -22.93 13.49 6.06
C PHE A 199 -24.40 13.08 5.89
N LYS A 200 -25.23 13.38 6.89
CA LYS A 200 -26.64 12.98 6.93
C LYS A 200 -26.88 11.47 6.69
N GLY A 201 -26.01 10.64 7.28
CA GLY A 201 -26.11 9.18 7.18
C GLY A 201 -25.58 8.58 5.86
N GLU A 202 -25.11 9.40 4.92
CA GLU A 202 -24.51 8.93 3.68
C GLU A 202 -22.99 9.03 3.72
N ARG A 203 -22.33 8.04 3.14
CA ARG A 203 -20.86 7.98 3.03
C ARG A 203 -20.39 8.64 1.74
N TYR A 204 -19.42 9.54 1.88
CA TYR A 204 -18.75 10.22 0.78
C TYR A 204 -17.26 9.91 0.83
N LYS A 205 -16.76 9.18 -0.18
CA LYS A 205 -15.34 8.88 -0.33
C LYS A 205 -14.66 10.04 -1.06
N ILE A 206 -13.55 10.53 -0.52
CA ILE A 206 -12.70 11.51 -1.19
C ILE A 206 -11.65 10.77 -2.00
N LEU A 207 -11.59 11.05 -3.29
CA LEU A 207 -10.64 10.42 -4.20
C LEU A 207 -9.42 11.29 -4.47
N LYS A 208 -9.62 12.62 -4.46
CA LYS A 208 -8.54 13.59 -4.64
C LYS A 208 -8.87 14.87 -3.88
N ALA A 209 -7.86 15.42 -3.22
CA ALA A 209 -7.95 16.70 -2.53
C ALA A 209 -6.60 17.44 -2.55
N GLU A 210 -6.62 18.73 -2.26
CA GLU A 210 -5.43 19.57 -2.10
C GLU A 210 -5.57 20.45 -0.85
N ILE A 211 -4.47 21.01 -0.37
CA ILE A 211 -4.49 21.96 0.75
C ILE A 211 -5.23 23.21 0.30
N GLY A 212 -6.18 23.66 1.13
CA GLY A 212 -6.93 24.88 0.95
C GLY A 212 -6.30 26.09 1.63
N SER A 213 -6.98 27.22 1.54
CA SER A 213 -6.57 28.48 2.19
C SER A 213 -7.65 29.07 3.10
N GLY A 214 -8.81 28.39 3.20
CA GLY A 214 -9.91 28.83 4.03
C GLY A 214 -9.66 28.56 5.51
N ILE A 215 -10.30 29.36 6.36
CA ILE A 215 -10.23 29.26 7.83
C ILE A 215 -11.65 29.12 8.35
N GLY A 216 -11.87 28.20 9.28
CA GLY A 216 -13.15 27.93 9.89
C GLY A 216 -13.08 26.92 11.01
N LYS A 217 -14.23 26.53 11.54
CA LYS A 217 -14.32 25.46 12.53
C LYS A 217 -14.09 24.10 11.87
N ALA A 218 -13.35 23.21 12.52
CA ALA A 218 -13.12 21.86 12.02
C ALA A 218 -14.43 21.19 11.55
N GLY A 219 -14.43 20.66 10.32
CA GLY A 219 -15.59 20.09 9.64
C GLY A 219 -16.53 21.10 8.97
N GLU A 220 -16.29 22.41 9.08
CA GLU A 220 -17.10 23.42 8.41
C GLU A 220 -16.83 23.47 6.90
N VAL A 221 -17.89 23.44 6.12
CA VAL A 221 -17.84 23.64 4.66
C VAL A 221 -17.73 25.13 4.34
N LEU A 222 -16.56 25.57 3.90
CA LEU A 222 -16.21 26.98 3.74
C LEU A 222 -16.65 27.57 2.40
N SER A 223 -16.86 26.74 1.38
CA SER A 223 -17.17 27.22 0.04
C SER A 223 -18.15 26.30 -0.71
N ASN A 224 -18.76 26.83 -1.77
CA ASN A 224 -19.58 26.06 -2.70
C ASN A 224 -18.76 25.12 -3.62
N LYS A 225 -17.43 25.09 -3.46
CA LYS A 225 -16.52 24.15 -4.12
C LYS A 225 -16.02 23.07 -3.16
N LEU A 226 -16.74 22.85 -2.05
CA LEU A 226 -16.45 21.84 -1.02
C LEU A 226 -15.02 21.96 -0.47
N GLU A 227 -14.66 23.15 -0.03
CA GLU A 227 -13.51 23.36 0.83
C GLU A 227 -13.97 23.15 2.28
N ILE A 228 -13.27 22.32 3.04
CA ILE A 228 -13.63 21.91 4.39
C ILE A 228 -12.51 22.32 5.34
N ALA A 229 -12.87 23.01 6.41
CA ALA A 229 -11.95 23.39 7.46
C ALA A 229 -11.49 22.20 8.28
N CYS A 230 -10.24 22.22 8.71
CA CYS A 230 -9.64 21.25 9.60
C CYS A 230 -8.80 21.94 10.68
N ASP A 231 -8.10 21.19 11.55
CA ASP A 231 -7.34 21.76 12.65
C ASP A 231 -6.27 22.77 12.21
N ASN A 232 -5.78 23.57 13.15
CA ASN A 232 -4.76 24.61 12.97
C ASN A 232 -5.09 25.70 11.95
N ASN A 233 -6.35 26.10 11.84
CA ASN A 233 -6.82 27.09 10.88
C ASN A 233 -6.44 26.75 9.43
N GLN A 234 -6.54 25.48 9.09
CA GLN A 234 -6.26 24.94 7.78
C GLN A 234 -7.54 24.44 7.13
N SER A 235 -7.46 24.11 5.86
CA SER A 235 -8.55 23.51 5.11
C SER A 235 -8.01 22.59 4.02
N ILE A 236 -8.89 21.72 3.52
CA ILE A 236 -8.65 20.95 2.30
C ILE A 236 -9.72 21.31 1.26
N LYS A 237 -9.33 21.37 -0.01
CA LYS A 237 -10.25 21.46 -1.15
C LYS A 237 -10.41 20.08 -1.75
N ILE A 238 -11.64 19.59 -1.80
CA ILE A 238 -11.96 18.33 -2.45
C ILE A 238 -12.04 18.57 -3.96
N LEU A 239 -11.32 17.76 -4.74
CA LEU A 239 -11.27 17.84 -6.19
C LEU A 239 -12.11 16.78 -6.85
N GLU A 240 -12.12 15.57 -6.26
CA GLU A 240 -12.87 14.43 -6.75
C GLU A 240 -13.47 13.63 -5.58
N ILE A 241 -14.74 13.23 -5.72
CA ILE A 241 -15.54 12.63 -4.67
C ILE A 241 -16.43 11.52 -5.23
N GLN A 242 -16.74 10.54 -4.40
CA GLN A 242 -17.66 9.47 -4.74
C GLN A 242 -18.69 9.27 -3.63
N ARG A 243 -19.97 9.52 -3.93
CA ARG A 243 -21.08 9.17 -3.06
C ARG A 243 -21.27 7.67 -3.07
N GLN A 244 -21.64 7.09 -1.93
CA GLN A 244 -21.91 5.66 -1.80
C GLN A 244 -22.84 5.13 -2.90
N GLY A 245 -22.44 4.06 -3.58
CA GLY A 245 -23.22 3.43 -4.65
C GLY A 245 -23.30 4.24 -5.96
N LYS A 246 -22.52 5.32 -6.12
CA LYS A 246 -22.46 6.14 -7.32
C LYS A 246 -21.06 6.12 -7.94
N ASN A 247 -20.96 6.60 -9.17
CA ASN A 247 -19.66 6.78 -9.83
C ASN A 247 -18.89 7.97 -9.25
N PRO A 248 -17.53 7.97 -9.34
CA PRO A 248 -16.71 9.15 -9.07
C PRO A 248 -17.16 10.37 -9.86
N GLN A 249 -17.09 11.55 -9.26
CA GLN A 249 -17.44 12.81 -9.88
C GLN A 249 -16.38 13.88 -9.54
N LYS A 250 -16.08 14.74 -10.48
CA LYS A 250 -15.34 15.96 -10.22
C LYS A 250 -16.21 16.89 -9.37
N ILE A 251 -15.58 17.67 -8.50
CA ILE A 251 -16.31 18.46 -7.50
C ILE A 251 -17.33 19.43 -8.10
N GLY A 252 -17.02 20.02 -9.26
CA GLY A 252 -17.96 20.93 -9.94
C GLY A 252 -19.27 20.26 -10.33
N GLU A 253 -19.21 19.03 -10.84
CA GLU A 253 -20.39 18.23 -11.21
C GLU A 253 -21.16 17.77 -9.97
N PHE A 254 -20.44 17.29 -8.95
CA PHE A 254 -21.01 16.84 -7.70
C PHE A 254 -21.82 17.95 -7.00
N MET A 255 -21.32 19.18 -6.97
CA MET A 255 -21.94 20.28 -6.26
C MET A 255 -23.25 20.76 -6.89
N LEU A 256 -23.53 20.50 -8.17
CA LEU A 256 -24.80 20.87 -8.85
C LEU A 256 -26.00 20.20 -8.18
N GLY A 257 -25.86 18.95 -7.73
CA GLY A 257 -26.93 18.20 -7.07
C GLY A 257 -26.70 17.91 -5.58
N SER A 258 -25.65 18.44 -4.97
CA SER A 258 -25.24 18.12 -3.61
C SER A 258 -26.14 18.81 -2.58
N GLN A 259 -26.45 18.07 -1.50
CA GLN A 259 -27.08 18.62 -0.28
C GLN A 259 -26.07 19.26 0.68
N ILE A 260 -24.75 19.06 0.45
CA ILE A 260 -23.70 19.68 1.23
C ILE A 260 -23.51 21.11 0.73
N LYS A 261 -23.80 22.08 1.56
CA LYS A 261 -23.75 23.51 1.22
C LYS A 261 -22.72 24.22 2.10
N LYS A 262 -22.26 25.39 1.64
CA LYS A 262 -21.45 26.28 2.48
C LYS A 262 -22.14 26.52 3.83
N GLY A 263 -21.38 26.46 4.91
CA GLY A 263 -21.87 26.55 6.30
C GLY A 263 -22.37 25.23 6.89
N SER A 264 -22.47 24.14 6.10
CA SER A 264 -22.72 22.81 6.67
C SER A 264 -21.57 22.40 7.59
N ILE A 265 -21.87 21.62 8.64
CA ILE A 265 -20.87 21.02 9.52
C ILE A 265 -20.85 19.52 9.26
N ILE A 266 -19.69 18.98 8.94
CA ILE A 266 -19.42 17.55 8.82
C ILE A 266 -18.77 17.11 10.12
N SER A 267 -19.54 16.43 10.96
CA SER A 267 -19.07 16.00 12.28
C SER A 267 -18.09 14.83 12.18
N ASN A 268 -17.13 14.79 13.09
CA ASN A 268 -16.43 13.56 13.42
C ASN A 268 -17.44 12.61 14.07
N VAL A 269 -17.53 11.36 13.60
CA VAL A 269 -18.49 10.35 14.09
C VAL A 269 -17.74 9.28 14.85
#